data_8175725643b9ab5fbea2912683ff4e38
#
_entry.id   8175725643b9ab5fbea2912683ff4e38
#
_cell.length_a   1.000
_cell.length_b   1.000
_cell.length_c   1.000
_cell.angle_alpha   90.00
_cell.angle_beta   90.00
_cell.angle_gamma   90.00
#
_symmetry.space_group_name_H-M   'P 1'
#
loop_
_entity.id
_entity.type
_entity.pdbx_description
1 polymer ?
#
loop_
_entity_poly.entity_id
_entity_poly.type
_entity_poly.pdbx_seq_one_letter_code
_entity_poly.pdbx_strand_id
1 'polypeptide(L)'
;RTVAKGASAVAGAAALALFPASAEASVESGKPPRRPSLYDRLGGYFGIAAVVNRFSDQIIINPILNRNPALRAWNETEAEARLPGLKFGRTLWIAAAAGGPFKYTGLPLDRAHREFNLTAEEFAEVGAEIVRALNFFGVRKREQRELVAAYRASMSDVVTE
;
A
#
# COMPACT_ATOMS: atom_id res chain seq x y z
N ARG A 1 50.15 41.59 -32.73
CA ARG A 1 50.21 40.32 -33.46
C ARG A 1 49.18 39.38 -32.88
N THR A 2 48.21 39.21 -33.69
CA THR A 2 47.06 38.35 -33.71
C THR A 2 47.45 36.88 -33.59
N VAL A 3 46.75 36.11 -32.76
CA VAL A 3 46.39 34.72 -33.08
C VAL A 3 45.01 34.37 -32.52
N ALA A 4 44.21 33.83 -33.41
CA ALA A 4 42.82 33.48 -33.29
C ALA A 4 42.53 32.29 -32.38
N LYS A 5 41.42 32.36 -31.68
CA LYS A 5 40.21 31.54 -31.56
C LYS A 5 40.25 30.16 -32.23
N GLY A 6 40.00 29.16 -31.44
CA GLY A 6 39.47 27.86 -31.85
C GLY A 6 38.51 27.38 -30.78
N ALA A 7 37.23 27.69 -30.94
CA ALA A 7 36.15 27.09 -30.18
C ALA A 7 35.72 25.81 -30.90
N SER A 8 35.88 24.67 -30.26
CA SER A 8 35.26 23.43 -30.71
C SER A 8 34.19 23.05 -29.72
N ALA A 9 32.94 23.29 -30.10
CA ALA A 9 31.77 22.75 -29.45
C ALA A 9 31.64 21.28 -29.81
N VAL A 10 31.78 20.39 -28.85
CA VAL A 10 31.41 18.99 -28.99
C VAL A 10 30.01 18.82 -28.41
N ALA A 11 29.03 18.80 -29.28
CA ALA A 11 27.69 18.36 -28.96
C ALA A 11 27.68 16.83 -28.89
N GLY A 12 27.77 16.30 -27.67
CA GLY A 12 27.57 14.88 -27.41
C GLY A 12 26.09 14.62 -27.14
N ALA A 13 25.31 14.30 -28.15
CA ALA A 13 23.99 13.72 -28.00
C ALA A 13 24.14 12.25 -27.65
N ALA A 14 24.13 11.92 -26.37
CA ALA A 14 23.98 10.54 -25.92
C ALA A 14 22.49 10.18 -25.89
N ALA A 15 22.02 9.58 -26.98
CA ALA A 15 20.72 8.93 -27.01
C ALA A 15 20.76 7.64 -26.18
N LEU A 16 20.23 7.66 -24.98
CA LEU A 16 19.92 6.45 -24.22
C LEU A 16 18.65 5.80 -24.79
N ALA A 17 18.82 5.02 -25.84
CA ALA A 17 17.83 4.06 -26.30
C ALA A 17 18.04 2.75 -25.52
N LEU A 18 17.48 2.62 -24.33
CA LEU A 18 17.62 1.43 -23.46
C LEU A 18 16.34 0.62 -23.32
N PHE A 19 15.36 0.83 -24.21
CA PHE A 19 14.21 -0.06 -24.28
C PHE A 19 14.03 -0.52 -25.73
N PRO A 20 14.15 -1.84 -26.03
CA PRO A 20 13.70 -2.32 -27.32
C PRO A 20 12.18 -2.16 -27.35
N ALA A 21 11.71 -1.26 -28.19
CA ALA A 21 10.33 -1.26 -28.63
C ALA A 21 10.07 -2.58 -29.36
N SER A 22 8.92 -3.18 -29.06
CA SER A 22 8.35 -4.37 -29.71
C SER A 22 8.54 -5.68 -28.94
N ALA A 23 7.85 -5.80 -27.79
CA ALA A 23 7.13 -7.03 -27.54
C ALA A 23 5.73 -6.83 -28.16
N GLU A 24 5.54 -7.28 -29.37
CA GLU A 24 4.20 -7.49 -29.92
C GLU A 24 3.53 -8.53 -29.03
N ALA A 25 2.69 -8.05 -28.11
CA ALA A 25 1.81 -8.91 -27.34
C ALA A 25 0.89 -9.58 -28.36
N SER A 26 1.13 -10.86 -28.61
CA SER A 26 0.22 -11.71 -29.36
C SER A 26 -1.14 -11.59 -28.71
N VAL A 27 -2.06 -10.92 -29.41
CA VAL A 27 -3.47 -10.82 -29.00
C VAL A 27 -4.03 -12.22 -29.08
N GLU A 28 -4.11 -12.90 -27.95
CA GLU A 28 -4.85 -14.16 -27.81
C GLU A 28 -6.33 -13.84 -28.04
N SER A 29 -6.75 -13.99 -29.29
CA SER A 29 -8.11 -13.80 -29.74
C SER A 29 -9.04 -14.83 -29.09
N GLY A 30 -9.92 -14.39 -28.20
CA GLY A 30 -11.08 -15.21 -27.83
C GLY A 30 -11.60 -15.15 -26.40
N LYS A 31 -10.86 -14.55 -25.44
CA LYS A 31 -11.37 -14.45 -24.07
C LYS A 31 -11.96 -13.06 -23.84
N PRO A 32 -13.23 -12.95 -23.37
CA PRO A 32 -13.79 -11.63 -23.08
C PRO A 32 -12.89 -10.90 -22.08
N PRO A 33 -12.73 -9.56 -22.21
CA PRO A 33 -11.87 -8.80 -21.32
C PRO A 33 -12.32 -9.01 -19.88
N ARG A 34 -11.40 -9.53 -19.05
CA ARG A 34 -11.64 -9.77 -17.63
C ARG A 34 -11.92 -8.43 -16.96
N ARG A 35 -13.03 -8.34 -16.25
CA ARG A 35 -13.32 -7.13 -15.47
C ARG A 35 -12.15 -6.86 -14.51
N PRO A 36 -11.65 -5.61 -14.42
CA PRO A 36 -10.56 -5.26 -13.51
C PRO A 36 -10.91 -5.65 -12.07
N SER A 37 -9.98 -6.32 -11.40
CA SER A 37 -10.09 -6.65 -9.98
C SER A 37 -10.14 -5.38 -9.12
N LEU A 38 -10.48 -5.50 -7.84
CA LEU A 38 -10.34 -4.36 -6.91
C LEU A 38 -8.88 -3.89 -6.84
N TYR A 39 -7.94 -4.85 -6.87
CA TYR A 39 -6.50 -4.56 -6.92
C TYR A 39 -6.14 -3.65 -8.10
N ASP A 40 -6.60 -3.98 -9.32
CA ASP A 40 -6.32 -3.17 -10.51
C ASP A 40 -6.93 -1.77 -10.38
N ARG A 41 -8.17 -1.68 -9.86
CA ARG A 41 -8.89 -0.41 -9.67
C ARG A 41 -8.31 0.47 -8.56
N LEU A 42 -7.58 -0.10 -7.61
CA LEU A 42 -6.83 0.61 -6.58
C LEU A 42 -5.44 1.09 -7.05
N GLY A 43 -5.09 0.85 -8.32
CA GLY A 43 -3.79 1.24 -8.87
C GLY A 43 -2.68 0.21 -8.63
N GLY A 44 -3.06 -1.05 -8.42
CA GLY A 44 -2.11 -2.15 -8.21
C GLY A 44 -1.30 -2.01 -6.94
N TYR A 45 -0.13 -2.66 -6.93
CA TYR A 45 0.75 -2.66 -5.75
C TYR A 45 1.12 -1.26 -5.26
N PHE A 46 1.53 -0.37 -6.17
CA PHE A 46 1.99 0.97 -5.79
C PHE A 46 0.86 1.87 -5.27
N GLY A 47 -0.33 1.79 -5.85
CA GLY A 47 -1.51 2.50 -5.35
C GLY A 47 -1.88 2.06 -3.93
N ILE A 48 -1.90 0.75 -3.70
CA ILE A 48 -2.16 0.17 -2.38
C ILE A 48 -1.05 0.55 -1.39
N ALA A 49 0.22 0.47 -1.79
CA ALA A 49 1.36 0.83 -0.94
C ALA A 49 1.32 2.30 -0.50
N ALA A 50 0.91 3.21 -1.39
CA ALA A 50 0.75 4.63 -1.04
C ALA A 50 -0.31 4.83 0.05
N VAL A 51 -1.47 4.19 -0.09
CA VAL A 51 -2.54 4.21 0.91
C VAL A 51 -2.06 3.62 2.23
N VAL A 52 -1.42 2.44 2.19
CA VAL A 52 -0.88 1.76 3.38
C VAL A 52 0.17 2.61 4.08
N ASN A 53 1.07 3.22 3.33
CA ASN A 53 2.10 4.08 3.91
C ASN A 53 1.46 5.19 4.74
N ARG A 54 0.52 5.94 4.13
CA ARG A 54 -0.16 7.03 4.82
C ARG A 54 -0.94 6.58 6.05
N PHE A 55 -1.82 5.59 5.92
CA PHE A 55 -2.65 5.19 7.06
C PHE A 55 -1.82 4.58 8.20
N SER A 56 -0.73 3.88 7.88
CA SER A 56 0.16 3.31 8.89
C SER A 56 0.85 4.39 9.71
N ASP A 57 1.29 5.48 9.08
CA ASP A 57 1.85 6.62 9.80
C ASP A 57 0.81 7.30 10.70
N GLN A 58 -0.45 7.39 10.25
CA GLN A 58 -1.52 7.98 11.04
C GLN A 58 -1.93 7.11 12.24
N ILE A 59 -1.91 5.78 12.11
CA ILE A 59 -2.21 4.86 13.22
C ILE A 59 -1.26 5.10 14.40
N ILE A 60 0.02 5.27 14.15
CA ILE A 60 1.04 5.43 15.20
C ILE A 60 0.78 6.66 16.06
N ILE A 61 0.32 7.74 15.47
CA ILE A 61 0.04 9.00 16.16
C ILE A 61 -1.44 9.18 16.53
N ASN A 62 -2.29 8.20 16.24
CA ASN A 62 -3.73 8.32 16.49
C ASN A 62 -4.02 8.32 18.00
N PRO A 63 -4.65 9.40 18.55
CA PRO A 63 -4.84 9.54 19.99
C PRO A 63 -5.85 8.54 20.57
N ILE A 64 -6.77 8.00 19.77
CA ILE A 64 -7.75 7.00 20.20
C ILE A 64 -7.02 5.67 20.38
N LEU A 65 -6.26 5.24 19.37
CA LEU A 65 -5.51 3.99 19.39
C LEU A 65 -4.42 4.00 20.47
N ASN A 66 -3.77 5.14 20.73
CA ASN A 66 -2.77 5.28 21.78
C ASN A 66 -3.33 5.32 23.22
N ARG A 67 -4.65 5.21 23.41
CA ARG A 67 -5.25 4.90 24.72
C ARG A 67 -5.00 3.44 25.12
N ASN A 68 -4.88 2.54 24.15
CA ASN A 68 -4.50 1.17 24.37
C ASN A 68 -3.02 1.10 24.81
N PRO A 69 -2.71 0.60 26.01
CA PRO A 69 -1.36 0.60 26.54
C PRO A 69 -0.38 -0.24 25.69
N ALA A 70 -0.85 -1.37 25.13
CA ALA A 70 -0.03 -2.25 24.32
C ALA A 70 0.30 -1.63 22.97
N LEU A 71 -0.68 -0.98 22.31
CA LEU A 71 -0.43 -0.23 21.07
C LEU A 71 0.52 0.94 21.29
N ARG A 72 0.32 1.70 22.36
CA ARG A 72 1.19 2.82 22.71
C ARG A 72 2.62 2.33 22.98
N ALA A 73 2.79 1.29 23.80
CA ALA A 73 4.11 0.73 24.06
C ALA A 73 4.81 0.29 22.79
N TRP A 74 4.09 -0.39 21.88
CA TRP A 74 4.65 -0.79 20.59
C TRP A 74 5.06 0.42 19.74
N ASN A 75 4.22 1.45 19.70
CA ASN A 75 4.50 2.68 18.95
C ASN A 75 5.74 3.41 19.46
N GLU A 76 5.97 3.41 20.77
CA GLU A 76 7.09 4.08 21.42
C GLU A 76 8.41 3.29 21.30
N THR A 77 8.35 1.96 21.26
CA THR A 77 9.56 1.12 21.37
C THR A 77 9.92 0.37 20.08
N GLU A 78 8.93 -0.04 19.29
CA GLU A 78 9.13 -0.94 18.16
C GLU A 78 8.90 -0.28 16.79
N ALA A 79 8.10 0.79 16.75
CA ALA A 79 7.64 1.35 15.49
C ALA A 79 8.79 1.84 14.61
N GLU A 80 9.80 2.51 15.15
CA GLU A 80 10.92 3.02 14.38
C GLU A 80 11.61 1.91 13.57
N ALA A 81 11.89 0.77 14.19
CA ALA A 81 12.58 -0.34 13.55
C ALA A 81 11.67 -1.21 12.68
N ARG A 82 10.40 -1.40 13.08
CA ARG A 82 9.51 -2.44 12.51
C ARG A 82 8.45 -1.90 11.54
N LEU A 83 8.16 -0.60 11.58
CA LEU A 83 7.11 -0.01 10.74
C LEU A 83 7.31 -0.23 9.24
N PRO A 84 8.53 -0.16 8.67
CA PRO A 84 8.73 -0.42 7.24
C PRO A 84 8.30 -1.84 6.85
N GLY A 85 8.68 -2.85 7.64
CA GLY A 85 8.28 -4.23 7.43
C GLY A 85 6.77 -4.45 7.60
N LEU A 86 6.16 -3.77 8.59
CA LEU A 86 4.72 -3.80 8.82
C LEU A 86 3.95 -3.19 7.64
N LYS A 87 4.39 -2.06 7.11
CA LYS A 87 3.81 -1.44 5.90
C LYS A 87 3.87 -2.39 4.70
N PHE A 88 5.00 -3.05 4.51
CA PHE A 88 5.17 -4.05 3.45
C PHE A 88 4.17 -5.21 3.62
N GLY A 89 4.10 -5.80 4.81
CA GLY A 89 3.17 -6.89 5.11
C GLY A 89 1.71 -6.49 4.90
N ARG A 90 1.29 -5.32 5.38
CA ARG A 90 -0.06 -4.77 5.17
C ARG A 90 -0.37 -4.56 3.69
N THR A 91 0.61 -4.08 2.90
CA THR A 91 0.44 -3.92 1.45
C THR A 91 0.17 -5.26 0.77
N LEU A 92 0.93 -6.30 1.12
CA LEU A 92 0.71 -7.64 0.57
C LEU A 92 -0.66 -8.21 0.98
N TRP A 93 -1.06 -8.03 2.24
CA TRP A 93 -2.36 -8.49 2.72
C TRP A 93 -3.52 -7.83 1.96
N ILE A 94 -3.50 -6.50 1.84
CA ILE A 94 -4.54 -5.77 1.10
C ILE A 94 -4.51 -6.13 -0.38
N ALA A 95 -3.33 -6.25 -0.99
CA ALA A 95 -3.21 -6.63 -2.40
C ALA A 95 -3.80 -8.01 -2.67
N ALA A 96 -3.54 -8.99 -1.79
CA ALA A 96 -4.14 -10.32 -1.88
C ALA A 96 -5.65 -10.28 -1.69
N ALA A 97 -6.15 -9.58 -0.66
CA ALA A 97 -7.58 -9.43 -0.37
C ALA A 97 -8.33 -8.70 -1.51
N ALA A 98 -7.66 -7.81 -2.23
CA ALA A 98 -8.21 -7.10 -3.39
C ALA A 98 -8.18 -7.91 -4.71
N GLY A 99 -7.71 -9.16 -4.67
CA GLY A 99 -7.62 -10.04 -5.85
C GLY A 99 -6.40 -9.77 -6.72
N GLY A 100 -5.32 -9.24 -6.14
CA GLY A 100 -4.01 -9.08 -6.79
C GLY A 100 -3.23 -10.39 -6.87
N PRO A 101 -2.11 -10.41 -7.64
CA PRO A 101 -1.31 -11.60 -7.87
C PRO A 101 -0.33 -11.92 -6.73
N PHE A 102 -0.60 -11.42 -5.53
CA PHE A 102 0.26 -11.61 -4.36
C PHE A 102 -0.32 -12.61 -3.38
N LYS A 103 0.59 -13.26 -2.67
CA LYS A 103 0.25 -14.12 -1.54
C LYS A 103 0.74 -13.45 -0.26
N TYR A 104 -0.14 -13.30 0.71
CA TYR A 104 0.26 -12.88 2.04
C TYR A 104 1.02 -14.02 2.74
N THR A 105 2.22 -13.73 3.20
CA THR A 105 3.12 -14.70 3.86
C THR A 105 3.48 -14.29 5.29
N GLY A 106 2.80 -13.27 5.82
CA GLY A 106 2.97 -12.83 7.21
C GLY A 106 2.27 -13.76 8.21
N LEU A 107 2.33 -13.39 9.48
CA LEU A 107 1.62 -14.09 10.53
C LEU A 107 0.10 -14.03 10.30
N PRO A 108 -0.65 -15.11 10.62
CA PRO A 108 -2.10 -15.04 10.71
C PRO A 108 -2.53 -13.85 11.58
N LEU A 109 -3.64 -13.19 11.21
CA LEU A 109 -4.06 -11.94 11.86
C LEU A 109 -4.30 -12.11 13.37
N ASP A 110 -4.90 -13.23 13.78
CA ASP A 110 -5.12 -13.58 15.18
C ASP A 110 -3.80 -13.61 15.98
N ARG A 111 -2.74 -14.16 15.41
CA ARG A 111 -1.42 -14.19 16.04
C ARG A 111 -0.72 -12.84 16.03
N ALA A 112 -0.89 -12.09 14.93
CA ALA A 112 -0.25 -10.79 14.77
C ALA A 112 -0.82 -9.73 15.73
N HIS A 113 -2.06 -9.91 16.20
CA HIS A 113 -2.77 -8.91 17.03
C HIS A 113 -3.03 -9.37 18.46
N ARG A 114 -2.74 -10.62 18.80
CA ARG A 114 -3.06 -11.24 20.09
C ARG A 114 -2.62 -10.43 21.31
N GLU A 115 -1.43 -9.86 21.26
CA GLU A 115 -0.83 -9.14 22.40
C GLU A 115 -1.41 -7.74 22.60
N PHE A 116 -2.18 -7.24 21.64
CA PHE A 116 -2.72 -5.89 21.71
C PHE A 116 -4.09 -5.84 22.42
N ASN A 117 -4.79 -6.96 22.59
CA ASN A 117 -6.14 -7.02 23.17
C ASN A 117 -7.07 -5.97 22.57
N LEU A 118 -7.20 -6.01 21.24
CA LEU A 118 -7.92 -4.98 20.50
C LEU A 118 -9.43 -5.09 20.71
N THR A 119 -10.05 -3.94 20.96
CA THR A 119 -11.49 -3.79 21.05
C THR A 119 -12.14 -3.56 19.68
N ALA A 120 -13.46 -3.74 19.60
CA ALA A 120 -14.24 -3.39 18.41
C ALA A 120 -14.17 -1.90 18.06
N GLU A 121 -14.06 -1.01 19.07
CA GLU A 121 -13.90 0.44 18.86
C GLU A 121 -12.55 0.76 18.20
N GLU A 122 -11.46 0.18 18.69
CA GLU A 122 -10.13 0.37 18.12
C GLU A 122 -10.04 -0.19 16.70
N PHE A 123 -10.66 -1.35 16.45
CA PHE A 123 -10.77 -1.89 15.09
C PHE A 123 -11.54 -0.95 14.17
N ALA A 124 -12.65 -0.38 14.61
CA ALA A 124 -13.41 0.59 13.83
C ALA A 124 -12.60 1.86 13.55
N GLU A 125 -11.79 2.33 14.52
CA GLU A 125 -10.93 3.51 14.33
C GLU A 125 -9.81 3.26 13.30
N VAL A 126 -9.19 2.07 13.30
CA VAL A 126 -8.26 1.69 12.21
C VAL A 126 -8.97 1.71 10.85
N GLY A 127 -10.20 1.20 10.78
CA GLY A 127 -11.03 1.29 9.56
C GLY A 127 -11.30 2.73 9.13
N ALA A 128 -11.51 3.64 10.07
CA ALA A 128 -11.66 5.06 9.79
C ALA A 128 -10.37 5.70 9.23
N GLU A 129 -9.20 5.31 9.75
CA GLU A 129 -7.92 5.75 9.18
C GLU A 129 -7.70 5.25 7.74
N ILE A 130 -8.09 4.00 7.44
CA ILE A 130 -8.07 3.49 6.07
C ILE A 130 -8.92 4.38 5.16
N VAL A 131 -10.15 4.72 5.58
CA VAL A 131 -11.05 5.58 4.81
C VAL A 131 -10.47 6.99 4.63
N ARG A 132 -9.86 7.57 5.67
CA ARG A 132 -9.18 8.86 5.58
C ARG A 132 -8.03 8.84 4.56
N ALA A 133 -7.23 7.79 4.56
CA ALA A 133 -6.15 7.61 3.58
C ALA A 133 -6.68 7.44 2.16
N LEU A 134 -7.72 6.63 1.95
CA LEU A 134 -8.37 6.45 0.65
C LEU A 134 -8.96 7.76 0.11
N ASN A 135 -9.58 8.58 0.97
CA ASN A 135 -10.08 9.90 0.60
C ASN A 135 -8.93 10.84 0.19
N PHE A 136 -7.82 10.81 0.92
CA PHE A 136 -6.65 11.64 0.60
C PHE A 136 -6.10 11.37 -0.80
N PHE A 137 -6.10 10.12 -1.23
CA PHE A 137 -5.67 9.72 -2.58
C PHE A 137 -6.80 9.78 -3.63
N GLY A 138 -7.96 10.30 -3.30
CA GLY A 138 -9.08 10.45 -4.24
C GLY A 138 -9.67 9.12 -4.74
N VAL A 139 -9.51 8.03 -3.98
CA VAL A 139 -10.09 6.71 -4.35
C VAL A 139 -11.62 6.84 -4.38
N ARG A 140 -12.25 6.31 -5.43
CA ARG A 140 -13.70 6.41 -5.60
C ARG A 140 -14.45 5.63 -4.52
N LYS A 141 -15.63 6.11 -4.15
CA LYS A 141 -16.45 5.53 -3.07
C LYS A 141 -16.82 4.06 -3.27
N ARG A 142 -16.91 3.60 -4.51
CA ARG A 142 -17.13 2.18 -4.80
C ARG A 142 -15.99 1.33 -4.30
N GLU A 143 -14.76 1.66 -4.70
CA GLU A 143 -13.54 0.94 -4.30
C GLU A 143 -13.30 1.03 -2.79
N GLN A 144 -13.59 2.18 -2.18
CA GLN A 144 -13.54 2.34 -0.73
C GLN A 144 -14.47 1.34 -0.03
N ARG A 145 -15.73 1.22 -0.47
CA ARG A 145 -16.68 0.28 0.14
C ARG A 145 -16.25 -1.18 0.00
N GLU A 146 -15.73 -1.55 -1.17
CA GLU A 146 -15.24 -2.91 -1.41
C GLU A 146 -14.04 -3.24 -0.50
N LEU A 147 -13.08 -2.31 -0.36
CA LEU A 147 -11.91 -2.52 0.51
C LEU A 147 -12.30 -2.54 1.99
N VAL A 148 -13.16 -1.64 2.42
CA VAL A 148 -13.64 -1.60 3.82
C VAL A 148 -14.45 -2.86 4.15
N ALA A 149 -15.21 -3.42 3.21
CA ALA A 149 -15.91 -4.69 3.41
C ALA A 149 -14.92 -5.84 3.63
N ALA A 150 -13.85 -5.92 2.84
CA ALA A 150 -12.79 -6.91 3.03
C ALA A 150 -12.06 -6.73 4.38
N TYR A 151 -11.79 -5.49 4.78
CA TYR A 151 -11.22 -5.18 6.10
C TYR A 151 -12.15 -5.64 7.23
N ARG A 152 -13.44 -5.30 7.17
CA ARG A 152 -14.41 -5.69 8.20
C ARG A 152 -14.57 -7.21 8.36
N ALA A 153 -14.40 -7.95 7.27
CA ALA A 153 -14.44 -9.40 7.31
C ALA A 153 -13.31 -10.03 8.15
N SER A 154 -12.23 -9.29 8.43
CA SER A 154 -11.14 -9.75 9.30
C SER A 154 -11.33 -9.42 10.79
N MET A 155 -12.46 -8.85 11.18
CA MET A 155 -12.69 -8.39 12.55
C MET A 155 -12.56 -9.52 13.57
N SER A 156 -13.13 -10.69 13.28
CA SER A 156 -13.08 -11.87 14.17
C SER A 156 -11.67 -12.41 14.41
N ASP A 157 -10.73 -12.10 13.51
CA ASP A 157 -9.34 -12.54 13.62
C ASP A 157 -8.47 -11.52 14.39
N VAL A 158 -9.00 -10.32 14.65
CA VAL A 158 -8.23 -9.19 15.18
C VAL A 158 -8.75 -8.76 16.56
N VAL A 159 -10.05 -8.74 16.76
CA VAL A 159 -10.71 -8.31 18.01
C VAL A 159 -10.75 -9.47 18.98
N THR A 160 -10.36 -9.21 20.22
CA THR A 160 -10.26 -10.22 21.29
C THR A 160 -11.32 -10.09 22.39
N GLU A 161 -12.14 -9.01 22.35
CA GLU A 161 -13.25 -8.76 23.27
C GLU A 161 -14.62 -8.92 22.63
#